data_6b6a3d98afbad3a0e9817f37ff7a520b
#
_entry.id   6b6a3d98afbad3a0e9817f37ff7a520b
#
_cell.length_a   1.000
_cell.length_b   1.000
_cell.length_c   1.000
_cell.angle_alpha   90.00
_cell.angle_beta   90.00
_cell.angle_gamma   90.00
#
_symmetry.space_group_name_H-M   'P 1'
#
loop_
_entity.id
_entity.type
_entity.pdbx_description
1 polymer ?
#
loop_
_entity_poly.entity_id
_entity_poly.type
_entity_poly.pdbx_seq_one_letter_code
_entity_poly.pdbx_strand_id
1 'polypeptide(L)'
;MNRPWLLHYPSGVAHDVHPEQYRSLATLLEESLRKHAQQPVSVCMEHWMSYGELDHHSAALGAWLQGKGLAPGARVAIMLPNVPQFLVAMATVVRAGYTVVNVNPLYTARELEHQLKDSGAEAIVILENFAHTLEEVIDVTQLRLVVVASLGDLLGFWYGAGSVLPCAISQNWSPLSNCRWPGLWGRAPLSAFARR
;
A
#
# COMPACT_ATOMS: atom_id res chain seq x y z
N MET A 1 24.29 -8.37 -29.51
CA MET A 1 24.36 -6.93 -29.15
C MET A 1 25.49 -6.71 -28.17
N ASN A 2 26.31 -5.67 -28.38
CA ASN A 2 27.34 -5.31 -27.42
C ASN A 2 26.70 -4.73 -26.16
N ARG A 3 27.05 -5.23 -24.96
CA ARG A 3 26.49 -4.80 -23.66
C ARG A 3 27.56 -4.10 -22.82
N PRO A 4 28.00 -2.88 -23.19
CA PRO A 4 29.14 -2.23 -22.54
C PRO A 4 28.93 -1.94 -21.05
N TRP A 5 27.68 -1.84 -20.58
CA TRP A 5 27.33 -1.61 -19.17
C TRP A 5 27.73 -2.76 -18.26
N LEU A 6 27.87 -3.99 -18.78
CA LEU A 6 28.27 -5.16 -17.97
C LEU A 6 29.69 -5.01 -17.40
N LEU A 7 30.55 -4.21 -18.05
CA LEU A 7 31.90 -3.93 -17.56
C LEU A 7 31.91 -3.14 -16.25
N HIS A 8 30.78 -2.48 -15.93
CA HIS A 8 30.64 -1.66 -14.72
C HIS A 8 29.84 -2.35 -13.61
N TYR A 9 29.44 -3.61 -13.81
CA TYR A 9 28.75 -4.36 -12.78
C TYR A 9 29.70 -4.74 -11.65
N PRO A 10 29.31 -4.55 -10.38
CA PRO A 10 30.08 -5.04 -9.25
C PRO A 10 30.26 -6.56 -9.31
N SER A 11 31.35 -7.05 -8.74
CA SER A 11 31.57 -8.49 -8.63
C SER A 11 30.43 -9.15 -7.83
N GLY A 12 29.91 -10.28 -8.35
CA GLY A 12 28.80 -11.02 -7.72
C GLY A 12 27.40 -10.58 -8.15
N VAL A 13 27.27 -9.52 -8.97
CA VAL A 13 25.99 -9.15 -9.58
C VAL A 13 25.81 -9.94 -10.87
N ALA A 14 24.67 -10.66 -10.99
CA ALA A 14 24.35 -11.40 -12.18
C ALA A 14 24.15 -10.46 -13.37
N HIS A 15 24.62 -10.86 -14.57
CA HIS A 15 24.50 -10.06 -15.79
C HIS A 15 23.08 -10.03 -16.36
N ASP A 16 22.27 -11.03 -16.04
CA ASP A 16 20.89 -11.16 -16.48
C ASP A 16 20.00 -11.50 -15.28
N VAL A 17 18.74 -11.09 -15.33
CA VAL A 17 17.70 -11.49 -14.39
C VAL A 17 16.98 -12.72 -14.95
N HIS A 18 16.57 -13.61 -14.07
CA HIS A 18 15.82 -14.82 -14.38
C HIS A 18 14.39 -14.67 -13.82
N PRO A 19 13.49 -13.98 -14.53
CA PRO A 19 12.12 -13.70 -14.03
C PRO A 19 11.33 -15.00 -13.82
N GLU A 20 11.66 -16.06 -14.52
CA GLU A 20 11.06 -17.39 -14.39
C GLU A 20 11.35 -18.07 -13.04
N GLN A 21 12.30 -17.56 -12.27
CA GLN A 21 12.63 -18.07 -10.93
C GLN A 21 11.42 -17.97 -9.98
N TYR A 22 10.57 -16.97 -10.17
CA TYR A 22 9.38 -16.76 -9.37
C TYR A 22 8.12 -16.84 -10.22
N ARG A 23 7.09 -17.55 -9.72
CA ARG A 23 5.81 -17.64 -10.42
C ARG A 23 5.06 -16.31 -10.49
N SER A 24 5.28 -15.45 -9.51
CA SER A 24 4.64 -14.15 -9.40
C SER A 24 5.40 -13.24 -8.43
N LEU A 25 5.12 -11.94 -8.49
CA LEU A 25 5.61 -10.98 -7.52
C LEU A 25 5.13 -11.29 -6.09
N ALA A 26 3.92 -11.82 -5.95
CA ALA A 26 3.40 -12.26 -4.65
C ALA A 26 4.28 -13.37 -4.05
N THR A 27 4.68 -14.38 -4.87
CA THR A 27 5.57 -15.45 -4.42
C THR A 27 6.93 -14.91 -3.97
N LEU A 28 7.53 -13.99 -4.73
CA LEU A 28 8.78 -13.33 -4.37
C LEU A 28 8.66 -12.60 -3.02
N LEU A 29 7.58 -11.84 -2.84
CA LEU A 29 7.32 -11.13 -1.59
C LEU A 29 7.16 -12.09 -0.40
N GLU A 30 6.34 -13.13 -0.52
CA GLU A 30 6.11 -14.12 0.54
C GLU A 30 7.41 -14.81 0.98
N GLU A 31 8.25 -15.19 0.03
CA GLU A 31 9.55 -15.79 0.32
C GLU A 31 10.48 -14.80 1.03
N SER A 32 10.52 -13.54 0.56
CA SER A 32 11.35 -12.50 1.15
C SER A 32 10.91 -12.14 2.57
N LEU A 33 9.62 -11.97 2.79
CA LEU A 33 9.03 -11.67 4.10
C LEU A 33 9.38 -12.76 5.11
N ARG A 34 9.27 -14.02 4.71
CA ARG A 34 9.60 -15.16 5.57
C ARG A 34 11.11 -15.28 5.83
N LYS A 35 11.94 -15.18 4.77
CA LYS A 35 13.39 -15.37 4.83
C LYS A 35 14.08 -14.30 5.66
N HIS A 36 13.61 -13.06 5.55
CA HIS A 36 14.25 -11.89 6.13
C HIS A 36 13.47 -11.28 7.30
N ALA A 37 12.55 -12.03 7.94
CA ALA A 37 11.60 -11.53 8.93
C ALA A 37 12.19 -10.61 10.00
N GLN A 38 13.41 -10.90 10.47
CA GLN A 38 14.10 -10.13 11.51
C GLN A 38 14.97 -8.98 10.96
N GLN A 39 15.07 -8.85 9.64
CA GLN A 39 15.87 -7.80 9.02
C GLN A 39 15.04 -6.54 8.78
N PRO A 40 15.69 -5.36 8.79
CA PRO A 40 14.99 -4.12 8.45
C PRO A 40 14.65 -4.09 6.95
N VAL A 41 13.46 -3.63 6.62
CA VAL A 41 12.98 -3.43 5.24
C VAL A 41 12.91 -1.94 4.88
N SER A 42 12.67 -1.07 5.85
CA SER A 42 12.64 0.36 5.63
C SER A 42 13.02 1.14 6.89
N VAL A 43 13.43 2.38 6.68
CA VAL A 43 13.64 3.36 7.74
C VAL A 43 12.97 4.67 7.34
N CYS A 44 12.22 5.28 8.25
CA CYS A 44 11.61 6.58 8.07
C CYS A 44 11.64 7.33 9.40
N MET A 45 12.17 8.57 9.41
CA MET A 45 12.30 9.39 10.63
C MET A 45 12.91 8.60 11.80
N GLU A 46 14.02 7.91 11.55
CA GLU A 46 14.75 7.07 12.51
C GLU A 46 13.97 5.84 13.03
N HIS A 47 12.75 5.64 12.58
CA HIS A 47 11.98 4.45 12.88
C HIS A 47 12.21 3.37 11.83
N TRP A 48 12.60 2.18 12.28
CA TRP A 48 12.88 1.02 11.45
C TRP A 48 11.68 0.09 11.44
N MET A 49 11.31 -0.36 10.25
CA MET A 49 10.32 -1.43 10.05
C MET A 49 11.04 -2.68 9.56
N SER A 50 10.77 -3.81 10.18
CA SER A 50 11.27 -5.12 9.77
C SER A 50 10.39 -5.76 8.68
N TYR A 51 10.93 -6.78 7.98
CA TYR A 51 10.13 -7.61 7.07
C TYR A 51 8.99 -8.32 7.80
N GLY A 52 9.17 -8.73 9.06
CA GLY A 52 8.12 -9.35 9.86
C GLY A 52 6.97 -8.39 10.17
N GLU A 53 7.26 -7.12 10.46
CA GLU A 53 6.24 -6.09 10.65
C GLU A 53 5.52 -5.78 9.32
N LEU A 54 6.26 -5.70 8.21
CA LEU A 54 5.66 -5.55 6.88
C LEU A 54 4.72 -6.72 6.55
N ASP A 55 5.12 -7.96 6.88
CA ASP A 55 4.26 -9.15 6.73
C ASP A 55 2.97 -9.00 7.52
N HIS A 56 3.08 -8.69 8.82
CA HIS A 56 1.93 -8.53 9.71
C HIS A 56 0.97 -7.43 9.21
N HIS A 57 1.49 -6.24 8.92
CA HIS A 57 0.65 -5.11 8.51
C HIS A 57 0.00 -5.33 7.15
N SER A 58 0.74 -5.88 6.17
CA SER A 58 0.19 -6.15 4.85
C SER A 58 -0.85 -7.28 4.86
N ALA A 59 -0.67 -8.30 5.71
CA ALA A 59 -1.66 -9.35 5.88
C ALA A 59 -2.96 -8.82 6.52
N ALA A 60 -2.84 -7.98 7.56
CA ALA A 60 -3.98 -7.38 8.24
C ALA A 60 -4.81 -6.49 7.31
N LEU A 61 -4.15 -5.60 6.56
CA LEU A 61 -4.81 -4.73 5.59
C LEU A 61 -5.42 -5.54 4.44
N GLY A 62 -4.73 -6.60 3.96
CA GLY A 62 -5.23 -7.48 2.91
C GLY A 62 -6.51 -8.21 3.32
N ALA A 63 -6.53 -8.80 4.52
CA ALA A 63 -7.71 -9.45 5.07
C ALA A 63 -8.89 -8.47 5.21
N TRP A 64 -8.62 -7.23 5.63
CA TRP A 64 -9.63 -6.19 5.73
C TRP A 64 -10.20 -5.81 4.36
N LEU A 65 -9.36 -5.57 3.34
CA LEU A 65 -9.80 -5.26 1.97
C LEU A 65 -10.66 -6.39 1.38
N GLN A 66 -10.25 -7.65 1.57
CA GLN A 66 -11.02 -8.82 1.14
C GLN A 66 -12.37 -8.88 1.85
N GLY A 67 -12.41 -8.57 3.15
CA GLY A 67 -13.66 -8.49 3.93
C GLY A 67 -14.61 -7.37 3.48
N LYS A 68 -14.13 -6.37 2.72
CA LYS A 68 -14.95 -5.31 2.11
C LYS A 68 -15.52 -5.68 0.74
N GLY A 69 -15.25 -6.88 0.26
CA GLY A 69 -15.86 -7.41 -0.95
C GLY A 69 -15.26 -6.88 -2.25
N LEU A 70 -13.99 -6.47 -2.24
CA LEU A 70 -13.27 -6.24 -3.49
C LEU A 70 -13.06 -7.56 -4.23
N ALA A 71 -13.36 -7.58 -5.52
CA ALA A 71 -13.16 -8.77 -6.36
C ALA A 71 -11.66 -9.05 -6.59
N PRO A 72 -11.25 -10.32 -6.75
CA PRO A 72 -9.89 -10.64 -7.18
C PRO A 72 -9.52 -9.88 -8.47
N GLY A 73 -8.32 -9.29 -8.51
CA GLY A 73 -7.88 -8.46 -9.63
C GLY A 73 -8.38 -7.01 -9.61
N ALA A 74 -9.22 -6.62 -8.64
CA ALA A 74 -9.66 -5.24 -8.48
C ALA A 74 -8.46 -4.28 -8.43
N ARG A 75 -8.62 -3.11 -9.01
CA ARG A 75 -7.56 -2.10 -9.06
C ARG A 75 -7.60 -1.22 -7.82
N VAL A 76 -6.47 -1.16 -7.12
CA VAL A 76 -6.31 -0.37 -5.89
C VAL A 76 -5.29 0.73 -6.16
N ALA A 77 -5.73 1.96 -6.10
CA ALA A 77 -4.88 3.14 -6.22
C ALA A 77 -4.07 3.35 -4.93
N ILE A 78 -2.80 3.72 -5.07
CA ILE A 78 -1.92 4.06 -3.95
C ILE A 78 -1.40 5.47 -4.19
N MET A 79 -1.94 6.44 -3.44
CA MET A 79 -1.56 7.85 -3.49
C MET A 79 -0.81 8.22 -2.19
N LEU A 80 0.37 7.67 -2.06
CA LEU A 80 1.25 7.83 -0.90
C LEU A 80 2.64 8.30 -1.36
N PRO A 81 3.30 9.19 -0.62
CA PRO A 81 4.73 9.48 -0.82
C PRO A 81 5.58 8.31 -0.34
N ASN A 82 6.92 8.49 -0.32
CA ASN A 82 7.87 7.48 0.15
C ASN A 82 7.84 7.37 1.69
N VAL A 83 6.79 6.74 2.20
CA VAL A 83 6.56 6.48 3.62
C VAL A 83 6.38 4.97 3.85
N PRO A 84 6.55 4.45 5.08
CA PRO A 84 6.39 3.02 5.35
C PRO A 84 5.02 2.46 4.91
N GLN A 85 3.97 3.26 5.01
CA GLN A 85 2.61 2.91 4.57
C GLN A 85 2.55 2.58 3.08
N PHE A 86 3.41 3.18 2.24
CA PHE A 86 3.48 2.84 0.82
C PHE A 86 3.92 1.39 0.61
N LEU A 87 4.97 0.93 1.32
CA LEU A 87 5.43 -0.45 1.25
C LEU A 87 4.36 -1.43 1.71
N VAL A 88 3.68 -1.10 2.83
CA VAL A 88 2.60 -1.93 3.35
C VAL A 88 1.44 -2.00 2.35
N ALA A 89 1.01 -0.87 1.79
CA ALA A 89 -0.08 -0.84 0.80
C ALA A 89 0.28 -1.65 -0.45
N MET A 90 1.51 -1.47 -0.99
CA MET A 90 1.97 -2.20 -2.16
C MET A 90 2.03 -3.72 -1.89
N ALA A 91 2.65 -4.14 -0.79
CA ALA A 91 2.72 -5.54 -0.40
C ALA A 91 1.31 -6.13 -0.20
N THR A 92 0.41 -5.39 0.44
CA THR A 92 -0.98 -5.77 0.63
C THR A 92 -1.68 -6.06 -0.69
N VAL A 93 -1.64 -5.09 -1.62
CA VAL A 93 -2.38 -5.18 -2.88
C VAL A 93 -1.90 -6.36 -3.71
N VAL A 94 -0.57 -6.55 -3.80
CA VAL A 94 0.03 -7.66 -4.54
C VAL A 94 -0.31 -9.02 -3.91
N ARG A 95 -0.17 -9.14 -2.59
CA ARG A 95 -0.42 -10.40 -1.84
C ARG A 95 -1.90 -10.79 -1.84
N ALA A 96 -2.78 -9.79 -1.77
CA ALA A 96 -4.23 -10.01 -1.78
C ALA A 96 -4.78 -10.35 -3.19
N GLY A 97 -3.94 -10.36 -4.22
CA GLY A 97 -4.34 -10.67 -5.59
C GLY A 97 -5.03 -9.50 -6.30
N TYR A 98 -4.74 -8.28 -5.90
CA TYR A 98 -5.24 -7.05 -6.53
C TYR A 98 -4.19 -6.44 -7.47
N THR A 99 -4.62 -5.46 -8.25
CA THR A 99 -3.77 -4.70 -9.18
C THR A 99 -3.39 -3.36 -8.58
N VAL A 100 -2.10 -3.07 -8.50
CA VAL A 100 -1.58 -1.78 -8.02
C VAL A 100 -1.74 -0.71 -9.10
N VAL A 101 -2.30 0.44 -8.73
CA VAL A 101 -2.31 1.67 -9.53
C VAL A 101 -1.56 2.74 -8.75
N ASN A 102 -0.32 3.02 -9.12
CA ASN A 102 0.46 4.08 -8.49
C ASN A 102 -0.04 5.44 -8.93
N VAL A 103 -0.32 6.31 -7.96
CA VAL A 103 -0.81 7.68 -8.16
C VAL A 103 0.19 8.65 -7.57
N ASN A 104 0.56 9.69 -8.33
CA ASN A 104 1.43 10.73 -7.82
C ASN A 104 0.69 11.56 -6.76
N PRO A 105 1.22 11.65 -5.51
CA PRO A 105 0.59 12.44 -4.45
C PRO A 105 0.45 13.95 -4.76
N LEU A 106 1.23 14.45 -5.70
CA LEU A 106 1.22 15.87 -6.09
C LEU A 106 0.27 16.17 -7.25
N TYR A 107 -0.55 15.22 -7.68
CA TYR A 107 -1.53 15.47 -8.72
C TYR A 107 -2.58 16.50 -8.28
N THR A 108 -2.96 17.34 -9.24
CA THR A 108 -4.16 18.18 -9.14
C THR A 108 -5.42 17.31 -9.17
N ALA A 109 -6.53 17.85 -8.73
CA ALA A 109 -7.83 17.16 -8.76
C ALA A 109 -8.17 16.63 -10.17
N ARG A 110 -7.91 17.42 -11.22
CA ARG A 110 -8.15 17.02 -12.62
C ARG A 110 -7.28 15.83 -13.06
N GLU A 111 -6.00 15.82 -12.69
CA GLU A 111 -5.08 14.72 -13.02
C GLU A 111 -5.47 13.45 -12.27
N LEU A 112 -5.84 13.59 -10.99
CA LEU A 112 -6.32 12.48 -10.16
C LEU A 112 -7.61 11.89 -10.73
N GLU A 113 -8.60 12.73 -11.09
CA GLU A 113 -9.84 12.30 -11.75
C GLU A 113 -9.55 11.47 -13.00
N HIS A 114 -8.69 12.02 -13.88
CA HIS A 114 -8.33 11.35 -15.13
C HIS A 114 -7.73 9.97 -14.87
N GLN A 115 -6.74 9.88 -13.97
CA GLN A 115 -6.08 8.61 -13.68
C GLN A 115 -7.01 7.59 -13.02
N LEU A 116 -7.87 8.01 -12.09
CA LEU A 116 -8.81 7.11 -11.42
C LEU A 116 -9.87 6.57 -12.40
N LYS A 117 -10.37 7.42 -13.32
CA LYS A 117 -11.31 7.00 -14.36
C LYS A 117 -10.65 6.06 -15.39
N ASP A 118 -9.47 6.42 -15.88
CA ASP A 118 -8.74 5.64 -16.88
C ASP A 118 -8.34 4.27 -16.33
N SER A 119 -7.80 4.24 -15.11
CA SER A 119 -7.44 2.97 -14.46
C SER A 119 -8.64 2.15 -14.02
N GLY A 120 -9.81 2.75 -13.81
CA GLY A 120 -10.98 2.09 -13.22
C GLY A 120 -10.70 1.57 -11.81
N ALA A 121 -9.95 2.33 -11.00
CA ALA A 121 -9.66 1.96 -9.62
C ALA A 121 -10.94 1.91 -8.78
N GLU A 122 -11.12 0.83 -8.00
CA GLU A 122 -12.27 0.62 -7.12
C GLU A 122 -11.96 0.98 -5.66
N ALA A 123 -10.68 1.01 -5.30
CA ALA A 123 -10.22 1.42 -3.98
C ALA A 123 -9.01 2.33 -4.08
N ILE A 124 -8.80 3.16 -3.05
CA ILE A 124 -7.62 4.01 -2.93
C ILE A 124 -7.08 3.96 -1.50
N VAL A 125 -5.75 3.89 -1.39
CA VAL A 125 -4.99 4.16 -0.16
C VAL A 125 -4.33 5.52 -0.33
N ILE A 126 -4.66 6.47 0.52
CA ILE A 126 -4.24 7.87 0.40
C ILE A 126 -3.74 8.42 1.73
N LEU A 127 -2.72 9.29 1.70
CA LEU A 127 -2.30 10.02 2.89
C LEU A 127 -3.29 11.16 3.19
N GLU A 128 -3.59 11.38 4.47
CA GLU A 128 -4.53 12.40 4.94
C GLU A 128 -4.26 13.81 4.36
N ASN A 129 -2.98 14.15 4.16
CA ASN A 129 -2.58 15.43 3.59
C ASN A 129 -3.13 15.70 2.17
N PHE A 130 -3.47 14.64 1.43
CA PHE A 130 -3.96 14.72 0.05
C PHE A 130 -5.46 14.38 -0.06
N ALA A 131 -6.12 14.11 1.07
CA ALA A 131 -7.53 13.71 1.09
C ALA A 131 -8.47 14.77 0.48
N HIS A 132 -8.14 16.07 0.64
CA HIS A 132 -8.91 17.17 0.04
C HIS A 132 -8.94 17.10 -1.50
N THR A 133 -7.81 16.73 -2.13
CA THR A 133 -7.76 16.58 -3.60
C THR A 133 -8.67 15.44 -4.08
N LEU A 134 -8.78 14.36 -3.29
CA LEU A 134 -9.69 13.27 -3.59
C LEU A 134 -11.16 13.68 -3.39
N GLU A 135 -11.45 14.45 -2.36
CA GLU A 135 -12.81 14.95 -2.06
C GLU A 135 -13.42 15.70 -3.24
N GLU A 136 -12.61 16.48 -3.98
CA GLU A 136 -13.08 17.22 -5.16
C GLU A 136 -13.55 16.33 -6.32
N VAL A 137 -13.10 15.08 -6.38
CA VAL A 137 -13.30 14.23 -7.56
C VAL A 137 -13.95 12.87 -7.27
N ILE A 138 -14.13 12.53 -6.02
CA ILE A 138 -14.57 11.18 -5.64
C ILE A 138 -15.94 10.82 -6.24
N ASP A 139 -16.88 11.77 -6.28
CA ASP A 139 -18.25 11.56 -6.75
C ASP A 139 -18.34 11.25 -8.26
N VAL A 140 -17.29 11.57 -9.00
CA VAL A 140 -17.20 11.33 -10.45
C VAL A 140 -16.30 10.14 -10.80
N THR A 141 -15.83 9.39 -9.80
CA THR A 141 -14.99 8.19 -9.96
C THR A 141 -15.75 6.90 -9.65
N GLN A 142 -15.09 5.75 -9.85
CA GLN A 142 -15.65 4.44 -9.53
C GLN A 142 -15.21 3.92 -8.15
N LEU A 143 -14.60 4.77 -7.33
CA LEU A 143 -14.10 4.40 -6.02
C LEU A 143 -15.24 3.97 -5.08
N ARG A 144 -15.09 2.78 -4.52
CA ARG A 144 -16.01 2.19 -3.53
C ARG A 144 -15.43 2.20 -2.12
N LEU A 145 -14.09 2.30 -2.02
CA LEU A 145 -13.38 2.16 -0.77
C LEU A 145 -12.21 3.14 -0.70
N VAL A 146 -12.14 3.89 0.39
CA VAL A 146 -11.04 4.83 0.67
C VAL A 146 -10.40 4.45 2.00
N VAL A 147 -9.10 4.22 1.98
CA VAL A 147 -8.26 3.99 3.17
C VAL A 147 -7.40 5.23 3.37
N VAL A 148 -7.61 5.94 4.46
CA VAL A 148 -6.81 7.11 4.80
C VAL A 148 -5.71 6.71 5.78
N ALA A 149 -4.45 6.95 5.39
CA ALA A 149 -3.28 6.75 6.22
C ALA A 149 -2.80 8.08 6.80
N SER A 150 -2.34 8.07 8.03
CA SER A 150 -1.62 9.19 8.64
C SER A 150 -0.11 8.91 8.65
N LEU A 151 0.70 9.96 8.52
CA LEU A 151 2.16 9.82 8.58
C LEU A 151 2.63 9.15 9.88
N GLY A 152 1.96 9.43 10.99
CA GLY A 152 2.30 8.89 12.31
C GLY A 152 1.92 7.42 12.54
N ASP A 153 1.06 6.82 11.71
CA ASP A 153 0.48 5.49 11.97
C ASP A 153 1.51 4.35 12.11
N LEU A 154 2.67 4.46 11.47
CA LEU A 154 3.74 3.45 11.50
C LEU A 154 5.09 3.99 12.04
N LEU A 155 5.09 5.14 12.70
CA LEU A 155 6.30 5.76 13.26
C LEU A 155 6.44 5.55 14.77
N GLY A 156 5.68 4.63 15.37
CA GLY A 156 5.72 4.31 16.79
C GLY A 156 4.83 5.21 17.65
N PHE A 157 4.74 4.86 18.95
CA PHE A 157 3.78 5.47 19.90
C PHE A 157 3.89 6.99 20.02
N TRP A 158 5.10 7.53 20.06
CA TRP A 158 5.32 8.97 20.25
C TRP A 158 4.87 9.83 19.06
N TYR A 159 5.03 9.33 17.85
CA TYR A 159 4.60 10.03 16.65
C TYR A 159 3.11 9.78 16.34
N GLY A 160 2.61 8.58 16.65
CA GLY A 160 1.20 8.24 16.50
C GLY A 160 0.28 8.97 17.47
N ALA A 161 0.71 9.24 18.71
CA ALA A 161 -0.08 9.96 19.71
C ALA A 161 -0.28 11.46 19.37
N GLY A 162 0.65 12.06 18.62
CA GLY A 162 0.55 13.45 18.15
C GLY A 162 -0.37 13.63 16.93
N SER A 163 -0.64 12.57 16.20
CA SER A 163 -1.45 12.58 14.97
C SER A 163 -2.94 12.27 15.21
N VAL A 164 -3.38 12.20 16.47
CA VAL A 164 -4.79 12.00 16.85
C VAL A 164 -5.59 13.30 16.75
N LEU A 165 -5.34 14.13 15.75
CA LEU A 165 -6.36 15.07 15.31
C LEU A 165 -7.36 14.24 14.50
N PRO A 166 -8.64 14.16 14.95
CA PRO A 166 -9.65 13.54 14.11
C PRO A 166 -9.66 14.32 12.79
N CYS A 167 -9.32 13.64 11.70
CA CYS A 167 -9.59 14.20 10.38
C CYS A 167 -11.12 14.35 10.33
N ALA A 168 -11.60 15.56 10.64
CA ALA A 168 -12.97 15.96 10.41
C ALA A 168 -13.16 16.09 8.91
N ILE A 169 -13.20 14.96 8.22
CA ILE A 169 -13.77 14.87 6.88
C ILE A 169 -15.25 15.14 7.10
N SER A 170 -15.75 16.15 6.43
CA SER A 170 -17.06 16.74 6.58
C SER A 170 -18.17 15.70 6.82
N GLN A 171 -19.09 16.01 7.75
CA GLN A 171 -20.20 15.13 8.18
C GLN A 171 -21.18 14.71 7.08
N ASN A 172 -20.94 15.05 5.81
CA ASN A 172 -21.77 14.70 4.66
C ASN A 172 -21.28 13.47 3.86
N TRP A 173 -20.25 12.80 4.30
CA TRP A 173 -19.74 11.59 3.66
C TRP A 173 -20.45 10.34 4.20
N SER A 174 -21.61 10.04 3.68
CA SER A 174 -22.25 8.72 3.77
C SER A 174 -22.66 8.28 2.35
N PRO A 175 -22.37 7.06 1.88
CA PRO A 175 -22.10 5.84 2.64
C PRO A 175 -20.84 5.05 2.24
N LEU A 176 -19.73 5.71 1.95
CA LEU A 176 -18.48 4.98 1.79
C LEU A 176 -17.97 4.60 3.18
N SER A 177 -17.68 3.33 3.39
CA SER A 177 -17.12 2.85 4.65
C SER A 177 -15.71 3.41 4.83
N ASN A 178 -15.63 4.67 5.24
CA ASN A 178 -14.39 5.36 5.53
C ASN A 178 -13.73 4.67 6.73
N CYS A 179 -12.63 3.98 6.48
CA CYS A 179 -11.81 3.43 7.54
C CYS A 179 -10.45 4.11 7.47
N ARG A 180 -10.13 4.79 8.54
CA ARG A 180 -8.74 5.07 8.90
C ARG A 180 -7.96 3.76 8.80
N TRP A 181 -6.69 3.82 8.42
CA TRP A 181 -5.74 2.71 8.46
C TRP A 181 -6.06 1.83 9.68
N PRO A 182 -6.28 0.52 9.52
CA PRO A 182 -6.54 -0.36 10.64
C PRO A 182 -5.28 -0.42 11.49
N GLY A 183 -5.12 0.63 12.31
CA GLY A 183 -4.02 0.78 13.24
C GLY A 183 -4.05 -0.35 14.24
N LEU A 184 -2.94 -0.61 14.85
CA LEU A 184 -2.48 -1.53 15.89
C LEU A 184 -3.50 -2.09 16.92
N TRP A 185 -4.80 -1.85 16.82
CA TRP A 185 -5.83 -2.15 17.83
C TRP A 185 -6.80 -3.29 17.45
N GLY A 186 -6.40 -4.19 16.58
CA GLY A 186 -7.22 -5.38 16.29
C GLY A 186 -6.37 -6.54 15.79
N ARG A 187 -6.14 -7.56 16.62
CA ARG A 187 -5.58 -8.85 16.21
C ARG A 187 -6.54 -9.50 15.21
N ALA A 188 -6.34 -9.27 13.91
CA ALA A 188 -6.97 -10.11 12.91
C ALA A 188 -6.24 -11.46 12.90
N PRO A 189 -6.95 -12.60 12.92
CA PRO A 189 -6.30 -13.89 12.92
C PRO A 189 -5.58 -14.13 11.59
N LEU A 190 -4.30 -14.44 11.65
CA LEU A 190 -3.42 -14.78 10.53
C LEU A 190 -3.93 -15.97 9.68
N SER A 191 -4.93 -16.72 10.17
CA SER A 191 -5.50 -17.89 9.50
C SER A 191 -6.36 -17.59 8.27
N ALA A 192 -6.77 -16.34 8.04
CA ALA A 192 -7.61 -15.97 6.90
C ALA A 192 -6.84 -15.88 5.56
N PHE A 193 -5.52 -15.76 5.61
CA PHE A 193 -4.68 -15.54 4.43
C PHE A 193 -4.20 -16.84 3.75
N ALA A 194 -4.36 -17.99 4.37
CA ALA A 194 -3.74 -19.25 3.94
C ALA A 194 -4.59 -20.13 2.99
N ARG A 195 -5.73 -19.64 2.49
CA ARG A 195 -6.58 -20.46 1.62
C ARG A 195 -7.11 -19.67 0.42
N ARG A 196 -6.33 -19.64 -0.63
CA ARG A 196 -6.79 -19.77 -2.03
C ARG A 196 -5.62 -19.98 -2.97
#